data_1c3743eba9be9807a4ab34088c5b1fe8
#
_entry.id   1c3743eba9be9807a4ab34088c5b1fe8
#
_cell.length_a   1.000
_cell.length_b   1.000
_cell.length_c   1.000
_cell.angle_alpha   90.00
_cell.angle_beta   90.00
_cell.angle_gamma   90.00
#
_symmetry.space_group_name_H-M   'P 1'
#
loop_
_entity.id
_entity.type
_entity.pdbx_description
1 polymer ?
#
loop_
_entity_poly.entity_id
_entity_poly.type
_entity_poly.pdbx_seq_one_letter_code
_entity_poly.pdbx_strand_id
1 'polypeptide(L)'
;MDSNKRPDTMERITTPELAESFIAEQIAAVREQVGDKKVLLALSGGVDSSVVAALLIKAIGKQLVCVHVNHGLMRKGESEQVIEVFGKELDANLVYIDATDRFLDKLAGVAEPEKKRKIIGEEFVRVFEEESGKLEGISFLAQGTIYPDILESDGVKAHHNVGGLPEDFKFEGLVEPVKLLYKDEVRVVGKALGLPAEMVDRQPFPGPGLGVRCTGAITRDRLHALRESDAILREEFDKAGLTSQIWQFFTVVPDITSTGVKDGKRLDYWPVIIRAVNTVDAMHCTVPRIDWEILEKITNRILNEVDGVCRVCYDMSPKPIATIEWE
;
A
#
# COMPACT_ATOMS: atom_id res chain seq x y z
N MET A 1 2.06 28.78 -16.54
CA MET A 1 0.94 28.15 -15.80
C MET A 1 1.54 27.33 -14.69
N ASP A 2 0.92 27.32 -13.53
CA ASP A 2 1.39 26.47 -12.43
C ASP A 2 1.18 25.00 -12.81
N SER A 3 2.26 24.24 -12.96
CA SER A 3 2.24 22.84 -13.40
C SER A 3 1.61 21.89 -12.38
N ASN A 4 1.32 22.39 -11.19
CA ASN A 4 0.70 21.65 -10.09
C ASN A 4 -0.79 21.95 -9.94
N LYS A 5 -1.35 22.86 -10.74
CA LYS A 5 -2.78 23.15 -10.73
C LYS A 5 -3.48 22.37 -11.84
N ARG A 6 -4.45 21.53 -11.47
CA ARG A 6 -5.31 20.86 -12.45
C ARG A 6 -6.08 21.92 -13.24
N PRO A 7 -6.01 21.90 -14.59
CA PRO A 7 -6.77 22.84 -15.41
C PRO A 7 -8.28 22.62 -15.25
N ASP A 8 -9.04 23.70 -15.15
CA ASP A 8 -10.52 23.63 -15.07
C ASP A 8 -11.14 22.96 -16.32
N THR A 9 -10.40 22.98 -17.45
CA THR A 9 -10.79 22.35 -18.72
C THR A 9 -10.43 20.86 -18.79
N MET A 10 -9.69 20.33 -17.82
CA MET A 10 -9.32 18.90 -17.81
C MET A 10 -10.52 18.05 -17.43
N GLU A 11 -11.04 17.32 -18.39
CA GLU A 11 -12.16 16.39 -18.19
C GLU A 11 -11.77 15.28 -17.18
N ARG A 12 -12.78 14.81 -16.43
CA ARG A 12 -12.61 13.67 -15.51
C ARG A 12 -12.49 12.38 -16.30
N ILE A 13 -11.46 11.60 -16.00
CA ILE A 13 -11.23 10.30 -16.65
C ILE A 13 -12.12 9.24 -15.99
N THR A 14 -13.28 9.05 -16.59
CA THR A 14 -14.33 8.13 -16.08
C THR A 14 -14.61 6.96 -17.01
N THR A 15 -14.07 6.99 -18.23
CA THR A 15 -14.30 5.93 -19.23
C THR A 15 -12.96 5.37 -19.75
N PRO A 16 -12.98 4.14 -20.29
CA PRO A 16 -11.78 3.54 -20.90
C PRO A 16 -11.19 4.39 -22.03
N GLU A 17 -12.02 5.00 -22.87
CA GLU A 17 -11.59 5.83 -24.02
C GLU A 17 -10.83 7.08 -23.56
N LEU A 18 -11.31 7.74 -22.50
CA LEU A 18 -10.62 8.88 -21.89
C LEU A 18 -9.28 8.44 -21.25
N ALA A 19 -9.25 7.26 -20.65
CA ALA A 19 -8.02 6.72 -20.11
C ALA A 19 -7.00 6.38 -21.20
N GLU A 20 -7.41 5.79 -22.32
CA GLU A 20 -6.54 5.50 -23.45
C GLU A 20 -5.95 6.77 -24.05
N SER A 21 -6.76 7.84 -24.22
CA SER A 21 -6.29 9.14 -24.68
C SER A 21 -5.26 9.74 -23.73
N PHE A 22 -5.56 9.75 -22.43
CA PHE A 22 -4.62 10.19 -21.39
C PHE A 22 -3.32 9.41 -21.41
N ILE A 23 -3.39 8.08 -21.50
CA ILE A 23 -2.19 7.21 -21.57
C ILE A 23 -1.33 7.57 -22.78
N ALA A 24 -1.94 7.77 -23.93
CA ALA A 24 -1.21 8.15 -25.16
C ALA A 24 -0.50 9.51 -25.01
N GLU A 25 -1.16 10.52 -24.45
CA GLU A 25 -0.60 11.83 -24.16
C GLU A 25 0.56 11.75 -23.17
N GLN A 26 0.40 11.00 -22.07
CA GLN A 26 1.45 10.84 -21.07
C GLN A 26 2.65 10.07 -21.61
N ILE A 27 2.46 9.04 -22.44
CA ILE A 27 3.55 8.32 -23.09
C ILE A 27 4.38 9.27 -23.96
N ALA A 28 3.74 10.15 -24.73
CA ALA A 28 4.43 11.13 -25.56
C ALA A 28 5.22 12.14 -24.71
N ALA A 29 4.59 12.70 -23.67
CA ALA A 29 5.22 13.65 -22.77
C ALA A 29 6.42 13.06 -22.02
N VAL A 30 6.29 11.82 -21.51
CA VAL A 30 7.37 11.11 -20.80
C VAL A 30 8.53 10.83 -21.74
N ARG A 31 8.29 10.39 -22.99
CA ARG A 31 9.34 10.17 -23.97
C ARG A 31 10.10 11.44 -24.33
N GLU A 32 9.41 12.54 -24.46
CA GLU A 32 10.01 13.86 -24.71
C GLU A 32 10.86 14.31 -23.50
N GLN A 33 10.34 14.16 -22.28
CA GLN A 33 11.03 14.57 -21.06
C GLN A 33 12.29 13.72 -20.78
N VAL A 34 12.18 12.41 -20.93
CA VAL A 34 13.22 11.45 -20.50
C VAL A 34 14.29 11.23 -21.57
N GLY A 35 13.92 11.25 -22.84
CA GLY A 35 14.82 10.93 -23.95
C GLY A 35 15.39 9.51 -23.83
N ASP A 36 16.71 9.40 -23.87
CA ASP A 36 17.46 8.14 -23.75
C ASP A 36 17.92 7.80 -22.31
N LYS A 37 17.54 8.61 -21.32
CA LYS A 37 17.98 8.50 -19.94
C LYS A 37 17.17 7.47 -19.16
N LYS A 38 17.71 7.05 -18.00
CA LYS A 38 17.04 6.11 -17.10
C LYS A 38 16.22 6.83 -16.04
N VAL A 39 15.12 6.21 -15.67
CA VAL A 39 14.19 6.64 -14.63
C VAL A 39 14.16 5.62 -13.50
N LEU A 40 14.23 6.08 -12.26
CA LEU A 40 14.08 5.26 -11.05
C LEU A 40 12.66 5.43 -10.49
N LEU A 41 12.03 4.35 -10.09
CA LEU A 41 10.74 4.36 -9.42
C LEU A 41 10.78 3.46 -8.18
N ALA A 42 10.39 4.00 -7.02
CA ALA A 42 10.07 3.19 -5.85
C ALA A 42 8.68 2.54 -6.05
N LEU A 43 8.67 1.25 -6.31
CA LEU A 43 7.45 0.47 -6.55
C LEU A 43 6.95 -0.13 -5.24
N SER A 44 6.10 0.60 -4.53
CA SER A 44 5.56 0.17 -3.22
C SER A 44 4.52 -0.97 -3.33
N GLY A 45 4.03 -1.28 -4.55
CA GLY A 45 2.89 -2.17 -4.76
C GLY A 45 1.53 -1.51 -4.48
N GLY A 46 1.49 -0.23 -4.09
CA GLY A 46 0.26 0.56 -4.03
C GLY A 46 -0.29 0.88 -5.41
N VAL A 47 -1.58 1.25 -5.49
CA VAL A 47 -2.26 1.53 -6.78
C VAL A 47 -1.50 2.57 -7.60
N ASP A 48 -1.12 3.71 -7.00
CA ASP A 48 -0.53 4.84 -7.72
C ASP A 48 0.84 4.48 -8.31
N SER A 49 1.73 3.93 -7.50
CA SER A 49 3.06 3.49 -7.96
C SER A 49 2.96 2.39 -9.02
N SER A 50 1.96 1.51 -8.92
CA SER A 50 1.72 0.45 -9.90
C SER A 50 1.23 1.00 -11.24
N VAL A 51 0.32 1.97 -11.23
CA VAL A 51 -0.17 2.65 -12.45
C VAL A 51 0.95 3.44 -13.11
N VAL A 52 1.76 4.17 -12.32
CA VAL A 52 2.95 4.87 -12.83
C VAL A 52 3.94 3.89 -13.45
N ALA A 53 4.23 2.77 -12.77
CA ALA A 53 5.14 1.74 -13.32
C ALA A 53 4.64 1.21 -14.67
N ALA A 54 3.37 0.80 -14.76
CA ALA A 54 2.79 0.25 -15.98
C ALA A 54 2.80 1.27 -17.14
N LEU A 55 2.49 2.54 -16.85
CA LEU A 55 2.55 3.62 -17.83
C LEU A 55 3.98 3.85 -18.32
N LEU A 56 4.94 3.94 -17.41
CA LEU A 56 6.35 4.16 -17.75
C LEU A 56 6.97 2.98 -18.49
N ILE A 57 6.58 1.75 -18.17
CA ILE A 57 6.99 0.57 -18.96
C ILE A 57 6.54 0.70 -20.42
N LYS A 58 5.28 1.14 -20.67
CA LYS A 58 4.79 1.41 -22.03
C LYS A 58 5.50 2.59 -22.71
N ALA A 59 5.90 3.59 -21.95
CA ALA A 59 6.54 4.79 -22.49
C ALA A 59 8.03 4.55 -22.85
N ILE A 60 8.81 4.01 -21.93
CA ILE A 60 10.27 3.99 -21.98
C ILE A 60 10.88 2.60 -21.75
N GLY A 61 10.06 1.56 -21.54
CA GLY A 61 10.51 0.17 -21.43
C GLY A 61 11.61 -0.03 -20.38
N LYS A 62 12.71 -0.62 -20.78
CA LYS A 62 13.85 -0.96 -19.90
C LYS A 62 14.67 0.23 -19.38
N GLN A 63 14.38 1.46 -19.82
CA GLN A 63 14.94 2.68 -19.19
C GLN A 63 14.35 2.90 -17.80
N LEU A 64 13.15 2.36 -17.51
CA LEU A 64 12.59 2.36 -16.17
C LEU A 64 13.25 1.29 -15.31
N VAL A 65 13.78 1.69 -14.15
CA VAL A 65 14.24 0.79 -13.10
C VAL A 65 13.26 0.90 -11.94
N CYS A 66 12.57 -0.19 -11.65
CA CYS A 66 11.65 -0.29 -10.50
C CYS A 66 12.40 -0.92 -9.31
N VAL A 67 12.34 -0.29 -8.15
CA VAL A 67 12.87 -0.85 -6.89
C VAL A 67 11.71 -1.17 -5.98
N HIS A 68 11.53 -2.45 -5.65
CA HIS A 68 10.55 -2.93 -4.68
C HIS A 68 11.23 -3.43 -3.42
N VAL A 69 10.92 -2.79 -2.29
CA VAL A 69 11.43 -3.15 -0.97
C VAL A 69 10.35 -3.89 -0.19
N ASN A 70 10.59 -5.17 0.10
CA ASN A 70 9.81 -5.92 1.07
C ASN A 70 10.35 -5.62 2.48
N HIS A 71 9.63 -4.80 3.23
CA HIS A 71 9.97 -4.45 4.60
C HIS A 71 9.36 -5.40 5.65
N GLY A 72 8.77 -6.52 5.22
CA GLY A 72 8.16 -7.51 6.12
C GLY A 72 6.82 -7.12 6.74
N LEU A 73 6.32 -5.89 6.49
CA LEU A 73 5.03 -5.39 6.99
C LEU A 73 3.95 -5.35 5.91
N MET A 74 4.19 -6.01 4.78
CA MET A 74 3.23 -6.18 3.70
C MET A 74 2.18 -7.25 4.07
N ARG A 75 1.01 -7.18 3.44
CA ARG A 75 0.02 -8.26 3.51
C ARG A 75 0.57 -9.55 2.87
N LYS A 76 -0.07 -10.66 3.15
CA LYS A 76 0.29 -11.95 2.55
C LYS A 76 0.19 -11.90 1.03
N GLY A 77 1.26 -12.28 0.34
CA GLY A 77 1.30 -12.38 -1.12
C GLY A 77 1.50 -11.06 -1.88
N GLU A 78 1.59 -9.90 -1.20
CA GLU A 78 1.69 -8.60 -1.92
C GLU A 78 3.02 -8.41 -2.64
N SER A 79 4.14 -8.75 -2.03
CA SER A 79 5.44 -8.65 -2.70
C SER A 79 5.56 -9.67 -3.83
N GLU A 80 5.04 -10.87 -3.64
CA GLU A 80 4.99 -11.91 -4.67
C GLU A 80 4.14 -11.46 -5.87
N GLN A 81 3.02 -10.79 -5.64
CA GLN A 81 2.20 -10.22 -6.70
C GLN A 81 2.93 -9.13 -7.48
N VAL A 82 3.70 -8.26 -6.81
CA VAL A 82 4.52 -7.25 -7.47
C VAL A 82 5.58 -7.91 -8.38
N ILE A 83 6.25 -8.96 -7.89
CA ILE A 83 7.25 -9.69 -8.66
C ILE A 83 6.61 -10.38 -9.88
N GLU A 84 5.45 -11.00 -9.70
CA GLU A 84 4.74 -11.68 -10.80
C GLU A 84 4.32 -10.69 -11.88
N VAL A 85 3.57 -9.64 -11.51
CA VAL A 85 3.02 -8.68 -12.46
C VAL A 85 4.12 -7.86 -13.13
N PHE A 86 5.01 -7.25 -12.35
CA PHE A 86 6.02 -6.35 -12.92
C PHE A 86 7.27 -7.07 -13.41
N GLY A 87 7.71 -8.09 -12.69
CA GLY A 87 8.93 -8.81 -13.05
C GLY A 87 8.75 -9.80 -14.19
N LYS A 88 7.59 -10.50 -14.26
CA LYS A 88 7.37 -11.56 -15.26
C LYS A 88 6.39 -11.15 -16.36
N GLU A 89 5.20 -10.67 -16.01
CA GLU A 89 4.18 -10.37 -17.02
C GLU A 89 4.51 -9.10 -17.82
N LEU A 90 4.93 -8.02 -17.15
CA LEU A 90 5.28 -6.74 -17.78
C LEU A 90 6.76 -6.63 -18.13
N ASP A 91 7.57 -7.61 -17.80
CA ASP A 91 9.02 -7.65 -18.07
C ASP A 91 9.74 -6.37 -17.66
N ALA A 92 9.39 -5.80 -16.50
CA ALA A 92 10.05 -4.60 -15.97
C ALA A 92 11.51 -4.89 -15.59
N ASN A 93 12.35 -3.85 -15.60
CA ASN A 93 13.65 -3.90 -14.93
C ASN A 93 13.42 -3.73 -13.43
N LEU A 94 13.11 -4.84 -12.73
CA LEU A 94 12.72 -4.87 -11.33
C LEU A 94 13.88 -5.31 -10.44
N VAL A 95 14.25 -4.44 -9.50
CA VAL A 95 15.16 -4.75 -8.39
C VAL A 95 14.31 -5.05 -7.16
N TYR A 96 14.30 -6.30 -6.71
CA TYR A 96 13.61 -6.75 -5.51
C TYR A 96 14.59 -6.85 -4.34
N ILE A 97 14.20 -6.29 -3.20
CA ILE A 97 15.00 -6.26 -1.99
C ILE A 97 14.17 -6.83 -0.84
N ASP A 98 14.60 -7.95 -0.27
CA ASP A 98 14.06 -8.43 0.99
C ASP A 98 14.82 -7.79 2.16
N ALA A 99 14.20 -6.81 2.77
CA ALA A 99 14.71 -6.11 3.95
C ALA A 99 13.95 -6.47 5.23
N THR A 100 13.18 -7.57 5.21
CA THR A 100 12.29 -8.00 6.31
C THR A 100 13.01 -8.00 7.66
N ASP A 101 14.14 -8.69 7.76
CA ASP A 101 14.88 -8.79 9.03
C ASP A 101 15.39 -7.42 9.48
N ARG A 102 15.89 -6.62 8.57
CA ARG A 102 16.42 -5.28 8.84
C ARG A 102 15.37 -4.36 9.47
N PHE A 103 14.14 -4.37 8.94
CA PHE A 103 13.04 -3.58 9.51
C PHE A 103 12.56 -4.14 10.85
N LEU A 104 12.35 -5.44 10.95
CA LEU A 104 11.84 -6.05 12.17
C LEU A 104 12.82 -5.95 13.34
N ASP A 105 14.12 -6.04 13.08
CA ASP A 105 15.16 -5.86 14.12
C ASP A 105 15.17 -4.42 14.63
N LYS A 106 14.98 -3.42 13.78
CA LYS A 106 14.86 -2.01 14.19
C LYS A 106 13.58 -1.70 14.95
N LEU A 107 12.52 -2.45 14.71
CA LEU A 107 11.23 -2.31 15.38
C LEU A 107 11.13 -3.12 16.67
N ALA A 108 12.12 -3.96 16.97
CA ALA A 108 12.12 -4.80 18.17
C ALA A 108 12.00 -3.96 19.44
N GLY A 109 10.94 -4.24 20.24
CA GLY A 109 10.65 -3.52 21.48
C GLY A 109 10.09 -2.09 21.32
N VAL A 110 9.84 -1.64 20.09
CA VAL A 110 9.26 -0.31 19.83
C VAL A 110 7.73 -0.42 19.85
N ALA A 111 7.09 0.10 20.91
CA ALA A 111 5.64 0.02 21.10
C ALA A 111 4.91 1.32 20.70
N GLU A 112 5.57 2.46 20.70
CA GLU A 112 4.95 3.74 20.40
C GLU A 112 4.67 3.89 18.89
N PRO A 113 3.41 4.20 18.48
CA PRO A 113 3.01 4.24 17.08
C PRO A 113 3.81 5.23 16.23
N GLU A 114 4.04 6.44 16.73
CA GLU A 114 4.80 7.47 15.99
C GLU A 114 6.27 7.07 15.80
N LYS A 115 6.87 6.41 16.79
CA LYS A 115 8.23 5.87 16.63
C LYS A 115 8.28 4.76 15.60
N LYS A 116 7.28 3.86 15.58
CA LYS A 116 7.18 2.83 14.54
C LYS A 116 7.12 3.45 13.15
N ARG A 117 6.22 4.43 12.94
CA ARG A 117 6.09 5.15 11.65
C ARG A 117 7.40 5.80 11.23
N LYS A 118 8.07 6.48 12.15
CA LYS A 118 9.33 7.16 11.90
C LYS A 118 10.43 6.17 11.50
N ILE A 119 10.60 5.08 12.25
CA ILE A 119 11.62 4.05 11.97
C ILE A 119 11.34 3.41 10.60
N ILE A 120 10.08 3.06 10.31
CA ILE A 120 9.72 2.45 9.03
C ILE A 120 10.03 3.40 7.87
N GLY A 121 9.63 4.66 7.98
CA GLY A 121 9.89 5.67 6.95
C GLY A 121 11.39 5.91 6.73
N GLU A 122 12.15 6.16 7.79
CA GLU A 122 13.59 6.40 7.72
C GLU A 122 14.35 5.19 7.16
N GLU A 123 13.97 3.98 7.58
CA GLU A 123 14.65 2.78 7.12
C GLU A 123 14.33 2.46 5.67
N PHE A 124 13.08 2.70 5.24
CA PHE A 124 12.71 2.57 3.83
C PHE A 124 13.57 3.47 2.93
N VAL A 125 13.74 4.73 3.33
CA VAL A 125 14.59 5.68 2.63
C VAL A 125 16.02 5.18 2.55
N ARG A 126 16.62 4.74 3.67
CA ARG A 126 18.00 4.22 3.68
C ARG A 126 18.20 3.01 2.77
N VAL A 127 17.27 2.04 2.82
CA VAL A 127 17.34 0.87 1.93
C VAL A 127 17.24 1.30 0.47
N PHE A 128 16.30 2.20 0.17
CA PHE A 128 16.13 2.72 -1.18
C PHE A 128 17.38 3.47 -1.68
N GLU A 129 17.98 4.30 -0.83
CA GLU A 129 19.23 5.01 -1.11
C GLU A 129 20.39 4.07 -1.38
N GLU A 130 20.60 3.09 -0.51
CA GLU A 130 21.68 2.11 -0.63
C GLU A 130 21.58 1.30 -1.94
N GLU A 131 20.36 0.92 -2.31
CA GLU A 131 20.14 0.14 -3.52
C GLU A 131 20.17 1.00 -4.79
N SER A 132 19.59 2.20 -4.75
CA SER A 132 19.66 3.12 -5.89
C SER A 132 21.08 3.62 -6.14
N GLY A 133 21.89 3.77 -5.11
CA GLY A 133 23.32 4.12 -5.23
C GLY A 133 24.17 3.09 -5.98
N LYS A 134 23.70 1.85 -6.11
CA LYS A 134 24.34 0.80 -6.92
C LYS A 134 23.96 0.86 -8.40
N LEU A 135 22.95 1.68 -8.75
CA LEU A 135 22.41 1.78 -10.10
C LEU A 135 23.11 2.91 -10.86
N GLU A 136 23.64 2.61 -12.04
CA GLU A 136 24.35 3.58 -12.87
C GLU A 136 23.44 4.25 -13.92
N GLY A 137 23.66 5.53 -14.15
CA GLY A 137 23.04 6.29 -15.22
C GLY A 137 21.58 6.67 -14.99
N ILE A 138 21.13 6.70 -13.73
CA ILE A 138 19.81 7.21 -13.36
C ILE A 138 19.82 8.74 -13.41
N SER A 139 18.94 9.33 -14.21
CA SER A 139 18.80 10.79 -14.34
C SER A 139 17.48 11.33 -13.79
N PHE A 140 16.43 10.53 -13.74
CA PHE A 140 15.12 10.96 -13.29
C PHE A 140 14.58 10.08 -12.18
N LEU A 141 13.77 10.69 -11.28
CA LEU A 141 12.99 9.98 -10.29
C LEU A 141 11.51 10.03 -10.72
N ALA A 142 10.83 8.88 -10.73
CA ALA A 142 9.38 8.83 -10.91
C ALA A 142 8.66 8.71 -9.56
N GLN A 143 7.52 9.36 -9.45
CA GLN A 143 6.67 9.36 -8.26
C GLN A 143 5.20 9.12 -8.60
N GLY A 144 4.51 8.43 -7.68
CA GLY A 144 3.08 8.19 -7.76
C GLY A 144 2.22 9.30 -7.14
N THR A 145 2.68 10.54 -7.15
CA THR A 145 1.93 11.71 -6.68
C THR A 145 0.62 11.82 -7.43
N ILE A 146 -0.48 12.04 -6.71
CA ILE A 146 -1.82 12.29 -7.27
C ILE A 146 -2.33 13.66 -6.84
N TYR A 147 -3.42 14.15 -7.45
CA TYR A 147 -3.88 15.51 -7.24
C TYR A 147 -4.29 15.83 -5.79
N PRO A 148 -4.92 14.92 -5.01
CA PRO A 148 -5.15 15.13 -3.59
C PRO A 148 -3.86 15.38 -2.78
N ASP A 149 -2.75 14.72 -3.10
CA ASP A 149 -1.47 14.93 -2.40
C ASP A 149 -0.96 16.36 -2.60
N ILE A 150 -1.19 16.92 -3.80
CA ILE A 150 -0.83 18.32 -4.11
C ILE A 150 -1.70 19.29 -3.31
N LEU A 151 -3.02 19.02 -3.22
CA LEU A 151 -3.95 19.88 -2.48
C LEU A 151 -3.68 19.88 -0.97
N GLU A 152 -3.29 18.74 -0.40
CA GLU A 152 -2.92 18.61 1.01
C GLU A 152 -1.59 19.28 1.33
N SER A 153 -0.69 19.42 0.34
CA SER A 153 0.61 20.07 0.48
C SER A 153 0.57 21.58 0.30
N ASP A 154 -0.61 22.19 0.12
CA ASP A 154 -0.77 23.64 -0.13
C ASP A 154 -0.29 24.46 1.10
N GLY A 155 0.99 24.83 1.09
CA GLY A 155 1.69 25.58 2.12
C GLY A 155 2.98 24.94 2.67
N VAL A 156 3.21 23.68 2.43
CA VAL A 156 4.49 23.01 2.74
C VAL A 156 5.04 22.46 1.43
N LYS A 157 6.22 22.96 1.04
CA LYS A 157 6.90 22.59 -0.21
C LYS A 157 6.77 21.07 -0.45
N ALA A 158 6.34 20.70 -1.66
CA ALA A 158 6.07 19.34 -2.16
C ALA A 158 7.26 18.34 -2.09
N HIS A 159 8.01 18.40 -0.99
CA HIS A 159 9.16 17.52 -0.72
C HIS A 159 8.81 16.35 0.21
N HIS A 160 7.55 16.22 0.64
CA HIS A 160 7.20 15.23 1.66
C HIS A 160 7.03 13.80 1.13
N ASN A 161 6.89 13.57 -0.18
CA ASN A 161 6.97 12.21 -0.76
C ASN A 161 8.40 11.78 -1.10
N VAL A 162 9.38 12.68 -0.98
CA VAL A 162 10.81 12.43 -1.16
C VAL A 162 11.56 12.78 0.14
N GLY A 163 10.93 12.48 1.28
CA GLY A 163 11.62 12.57 2.55
C GLY A 163 12.80 11.61 2.55
N GLY A 164 14.00 12.12 2.25
CA GLY A 164 15.23 11.40 2.44
C GLY A 164 15.88 10.78 1.23
N LEU A 165 15.75 11.36 0.04
CA LEU A 165 16.76 11.08 -0.99
C LEU A 165 18.08 11.76 -0.59
N PRO A 166 19.25 11.11 -0.79
CA PRO A 166 20.54 11.70 -0.45
C PRO A 166 20.68 13.05 -1.11
N GLU A 167 21.24 14.03 -0.38
CA GLU A 167 21.64 15.32 -0.97
C GLU A 167 22.62 15.14 -2.15
N ASP A 168 23.26 13.97 -2.22
CA ASP A 168 24.20 13.58 -3.27
C ASP A 168 23.52 13.05 -4.55
N PHE A 169 22.23 12.65 -4.50
CA PHE A 169 21.47 12.20 -5.67
C PHE A 169 20.89 13.42 -6.41
N LYS A 170 21.62 13.91 -7.41
CA LYS A 170 21.14 14.99 -8.29
C LYS A 170 20.35 14.41 -9.46
N PHE A 171 19.06 14.20 -9.27
CA PHE A 171 18.17 13.96 -10.40
C PHE A 171 18.04 15.22 -11.26
N GLU A 172 17.98 15.04 -12.57
CA GLU A 172 17.72 16.12 -13.53
C GLU A 172 16.25 16.61 -13.42
N GLY A 173 15.34 15.74 -12.98
CA GLY A 173 13.93 16.08 -12.76
C GLY A 173 13.09 14.93 -12.20
N LEU A 174 11.83 15.28 -11.96
CA LEU A 174 10.79 14.35 -11.53
C LEU A 174 9.88 13.96 -12.69
N VAL A 175 9.42 12.72 -12.70
CA VAL A 175 8.43 12.18 -13.64
C VAL A 175 7.18 11.81 -12.86
N GLU A 176 6.13 12.60 -12.97
CA GLU A 176 4.88 12.48 -12.20
C GLU A 176 3.67 12.41 -13.13
N PRO A 177 3.50 11.33 -13.89
CA PRO A 177 2.54 11.27 -14.99
C PRO A 177 1.07 11.31 -14.54
N VAL A 178 0.78 11.01 -13.27
CA VAL A 178 -0.59 10.98 -12.73
C VAL A 178 -0.91 12.10 -11.73
N LYS A 179 0.00 13.07 -11.57
CA LYS A 179 -0.11 14.10 -10.53
C LYS A 179 -1.36 14.99 -10.59
N LEU A 180 -2.03 15.05 -11.72
CA LEU A 180 -3.26 15.81 -11.88
C LEU A 180 -4.53 14.94 -11.78
N LEU A 181 -4.40 13.65 -11.49
CA LEU A 181 -5.52 12.73 -11.38
C LEU A 181 -6.00 12.56 -9.93
N TYR A 182 -7.31 12.37 -9.78
CA TYR A 182 -7.87 11.88 -8.54
C TYR A 182 -7.75 10.34 -8.47
N LYS A 183 -7.91 9.78 -7.27
CA LYS A 183 -7.72 8.35 -7.02
C LYS A 183 -8.59 7.43 -7.87
N ASP A 184 -9.83 7.82 -8.10
CA ASP A 184 -10.77 7.09 -8.96
C ASP A 184 -10.33 7.10 -10.43
N GLU A 185 -9.81 8.24 -10.93
CA GLU A 185 -9.24 8.34 -12.28
C GLU A 185 -8.00 7.46 -12.45
N VAL A 186 -7.11 7.44 -11.46
CA VAL A 186 -5.93 6.55 -11.46
C VAL A 186 -6.34 5.09 -11.61
N ARG A 187 -7.44 4.67 -10.96
CA ARG A 187 -7.97 3.31 -11.10
C ARG A 187 -8.49 3.02 -12.50
N VAL A 188 -9.19 3.96 -13.14
CA VAL A 188 -9.63 3.81 -14.54
C VAL A 188 -8.44 3.66 -15.47
N VAL A 189 -7.42 4.50 -15.31
CA VAL A 189 -6.16 4.42 -16.06
C VAL A 189 -5.43 3.09 -15.82
N GLY A 190 -5.37 2.61 -14.57
CA GLY A 190 -4.77 1.34 -14.24
C GLY A 190 -5.43 0.15 -14.94
N LYS A 191 -6.76 0.14 -15.01
CA LYS A 191 -7.54 -0.87 -15.76
C LYS A 191 -7.24 -0.81 -17.26
N ALA A 192 -7.19 0.38 -17.84
CA ALA A 192 -6.87 0.57 -19.26
C ALA A 192 -5.41 0.20 -19.59
N LEU A 193 -4.49 0.27 -18.61
CA LEU A 193 -3.12 -0.23 -18.75
C LEU A 193 -3.02 -1.77 -18.67
N GLY A 194 -4.09 -2.45 -18.28
CA GLY A 194 -4.16 -3.92 -18.18
C GLY A 194 -3.66 -4.46 -16.84
N LEU A 195 -3.57 -3.62 -15.81
CA LEU A 195 -3.23 -4.11 -14.46
C LEU A 195 -4.35 -4.97 -13.89
N PRO A 196 -4.02 -6.02 -13.10
CA PRO A 196 -5.02 -6.87 -12.45
C PRO A 196 -5.98 -6.05 -11.56
N ALA A 197 -7.27 -6.41 -11.59
CA ALA A 197 -8.31 -5.74 -10.78
C ALA A 197 -7.96 -5.75 -9.28
N GLU A 198 -7.40 -6.85 -8.77
CA GLU A 198 -6.96 -6.99 -7.38
C GLU A 198 -5.89 -5.96 -6.98
N MET A 199 -5.09 -5.49 -7.94
CA MET A 199 -4.07 -4.46 -7.72
C MET A 199 -4.69 -3.06 -7.83
N VAL A 200 -5.57 -2.82 -8.80
CA VAL A 200 -6.16 -1.51 -9.09
C VAL A 200 -7.29 -1.16 -8.12
N ASP A 201 -8.14 -2.12 -7.78
CA ASP A 201 -9.31 -1.92 -6.91
C ASP A 201 -9.01 -2.19 -5.43
N ARG A 202 -7.73 -2.39 -5.09
CA ARG A 202 -7.32 -2.67 -3.71
C ARG A 202 -7.71 -1.55 -2.75
N GLN A 203 -8.02 -1.95 -1.52
CA GLN A 203 -8.36 -1.04 -0.44
C GLN A 203 -7.16 -0.17 -0.04
N PRO A 204 -7.40 0.99 0.59
CA PRO A 204 -6.35 1.77 1.22
C PRO A 204 -5.50 0.91 2.16
N PHE A 205 -4.20 1.13 2.14
CA PHE A 205 -3.27 0.46 3.03
C PHE A 205 -2.31 1.51 3.59
N PRO A 206 -2.10 1.57 4.90
CA PRO A 206 -1.28 2.61 5.50
C PRO A 206 0.20 2.46 5.09
N GLY A 207 0.93 3.55 5.01
CA GLY A 207 2.36 3.55 4.68
C GLY A 207 3.20 2.62 5.56
N PRO A 208 2.99 2.58 6.90
CA PRO A 208 3.67 1.63 7.77
C PRO A 208 3.22 0.16 7.64
N GLY A 209 2.29 -0.12 6.74
CA GLY A 209 1.78 -1.46 6.50
C GLY A 209 1.11 -2.09 7.72
N LEU A 210 1.33 -3.36 7.94
CA LEU A 210 0.82 -4.11 9.10
C LEU A 210 1.43 -3.62 10.44
N GLY A 211 2.43 -2.77 10.42
CA GLY A 211 3.07 -2.25 11.62
C GLY A 211 2.15 -1.48 12.55
N VAL A 212 1.10 -0.80 12.02
CA VAL A 212 0.08 -0.09 12.81
C VAL A 212 -1.16 -0.95 13.12
N ARG A 213 -1.16 -2.20 12.67
CA ARG A 213 -2.21 -3.19 12.98
C ARG A 213 -1.73 -4.29 13.93
N CYS A 214 -0.41 -4.42 14.10
CA CYS A 214 0.24 -5.16 15.18
C CYS A 214 0.53 -4.16 16.29
N THR A 215 -0.46 -3.88 17.16
CA THR A 215 -0.35 -2.78 18.13
C THR A 215 0.66 -3.10 19.22
N GLY A 216 1.28 -2.07 19.80
CA GLY A 216 2.41 -2.25 20.70
C GLY A 216 3.69 -2.71 19.99
N ALA A 217 4.61 -3.34 20.70
CA ALA A 217 5.87 -3.82 20.10
C ALA A 217 5.61 -4.99 19.14
N ILE A 218 6.12 -4.91 17.92
CA ILE A 218 5.94 -5.94 16.90
C ILE A 218 6.80 -7.16 17.23
N THR A 219 6.19 -8.36 17.23
CA THR A 219 6.88 -9.64 17.27
C THR A 219 6.59 -10.44 16.00
N ARG A 220 7.52 -11.30 15.58
CA ARG A 220 7.42 -12.05 14.31
C ARG A 220 6.21 -12.99 14.29
N ASP A 221 5.95 -13.66 15.39
CA ASP A 221 4.83 -14.58 15.57
C ASP A 221 3.48 -13.85 15.57
N ARG A 222 3.40 -12.72 16.26
CA ARG A 222 2.18 -11.89 16.28
C ARG A 222 1.91 -11.22 14.92
N LEU A 223 2.96 -10.78 14.22
CA LEU A 223 2.86 -10.27 12.86
C LEU A 223 2.45 -11.38 11.88
N HIS A 224 2.91 -12.61 12.09
CA HIS A 224 2.46 -13.76 11.31
C HIS A 224 0.97 -14.03 11.53
N ALA A 225 0.51 -14.07 12.79
CA ALA A 225 -0.90 -14.26 13.13
C ALA A 225 -1.78 -13.16 12.52
N LEU A 226 -1.32 -11.90 12.55
CA LEU A 226 -2.00 -10.77 11.89
C LEU A 226 -2.09 -10.97 10.37
N ARG A 227 -1.01 -11.35 9.71
CA ARG A 227 -0.96 -11.55 8.26
C ARG A 227 -1.88 -12.67 7.79
N GLU A 228 -1.87 -13.79 8.51
CA GLU A 228 -2.72 -14.93 8.19
C GLU A 228 -4.21 -14.64 8.45
N SER A 229 -4.53 -14.01 9.59
CA SER A 229 -5.92 -13.65 9.91
C SER A 229 -6.49 -12.60 8.93
N ASP A 230 -5.68 -11.63 8.50
CA ASP A 230 -6.06 -10.65 7.49
C ASP A 230 -6.32 -11.30 6.12
N ALA A 231 -5.50 -12.29 5.75
CA ALA A 231 -5.71 -13.04 4.51
C ALA A 231 -7.02 -13.83 4.55
N ILE A 232 -7.34 -14.50 5.65
CA ILE A 232 -8.61 -15.23 5.83
C ILE A 232 -9.80 -14.28 5.75
N LEU A 233 -9.73 -13.13 6.42
CA LEU A 233 -10.80 -12.12 6.37
C LEU A 233 -11.06 -11.66 4.93
N ARG A 234 -10.00 -11.33 4.20
CA ARG A 234 -10.11 -10.88 2.80
C ARG A 234 -10.70 -11.95 1.89
N GLU A 235 -10.24 -13.19 2.02
CA GLU A 235 -10.80 -14.32 1.27
C GLU A 235 -12.30 -14.51 1.50
N GLU A 236 -12.75 -14.51 2.75
CA GLU A 236 -14.15 -14.74 3.05
C GLU A 236 -15.04 -13.55 2.66
N PHE A 237 -14.55 -12.33 2.77
CA PHE A 237 -15.26 -11.13 2.30
C PHE A 237 -15.36 -11.12 0.78
N ASP A 238 -14.34 -11.56 0.06
CA ASP A 238 -14.36 -11.67 -1.39
C ASP A 238 -15.39 -12.72 -1.84
N LYS A 239 -15.35 -13.92 -1.25
CA LYS A 239 -16.34 -14.99 -1.52
C LYS A 239 -17.78 -14.56 -1.22
N ALA A 240 -17.98 -13.69 -0.25
CA ALA A 240 -19.28 -13.13 0.13
C ALA A 240 -19.69 -11.91 -0.72
N GLY A 241 -18.83 -11.43 -1.65
CA GLY A 241 -19.08 -10.23 -2.44
C GLY A 241 -19.05 -8.92 -1.64
N LEU A 242 -18.45 -8.93 -0.45
CA LEU A 242 -18.36 -7.76 0.44
C LEU A 242 -17.19 -6.82 0.09
N THR A 243 -16.19 -7.30 -0.62
CA THR A 243 -14.99 -6.53 -0.97
C THR A 243 -15.32 -5.23 -1.73
N SER A 244 -16.35 -5.25 -2.58
CA SER A 244 -16.81 -4.06 -3.31
C SER A 244 -17.82 -3.19 -2.55
N GLN A 245 -18.36 -3.69 -1.43
CA GLN A 245 -19.41 -3.01 -0.66
C GLN A 245 -18.87 -2.31 0.59
N ILE A 246 -17.70 -2.73 1.07
CA ILE A 246 -17.08 -2.21 2.30
C ILE A 246 -15.83 -1.44 1.92
N TRP A 247 -15.77 -0.18 2.34
CA TRP A 247 -14.70 0.74 1.96
C TRP A 247 -13.31 0.27 2.43
N GLN A 248 -13.21 -0.20 3.70
CA GLN A 248 -11.98 -0.77 4.24
C GLN A 248 -12.28 -1.81 5.33
N PHE A 249 -11.55 -2.90 5.31
CA PHE A 249 -11.59 -3.94 6.33
C PHE A 249 -10.22 -4.60 6.50
N PHE A 250 -9.94 -5.02 7.71
CA PHE A 250 -8.65 -5.61 8.09
C PHE A 250 -8.75 -6.27 9.46
N THR A 251 -7.71 -7.00 9.84
CA THR A 251 -7.54 -7.49 11.21
C THR A 251 -6.50 -6.70 11.97
N VAL A 252 -6.60 -6.72 13.29
CA VAL A 252 -5.65 -6.15 14.24
C VAL A 252 -5.29 -7.21 15.25
N VAL A 253 -4.01 -7.31 15.61
CA VAL A 253 -3.55 -8.17 16.71
C VAL A 253 -2.91 -7.28 17.77
N PRO A 254 -3.60 -7.04 18.90
CA PRO A 254 -3.11 -6.19 19.97
C PRO A 254 -2.04 -6.90 20.82
N ASP A 255 -1.22 -6.11 21.51
CA ASP A 255 -0.18 -6.61 22.43
C ASP A 255 -0.76 -7.00 23.80
N ILE A 256 -1.77 -7.86 23.77
CA ILE A 256 -2.40 -8.46 24.94
C ILE A 256 -2.65 -9.94 24.67
N THR A 257 -2.69 -10.73 25.72
CA THR A 257 -3.12 -12.12 25.66
C THR A 257 -4.50 -12.33 26.28
N SER A 258 -5.17 -13.37 25.84
CA SER A 258 -6.46 -13.83 26.35
C SER A 258 -6.39 -15.32 26.65
N THR A 259 -7.06 -15.73 27.72
CA THR A 259 -7.12 -17.15 28.07
C THR A 259 -8.00 -17.92 27.08
N GLY A 260 -7.47 -19.05 26.60
CA GLY A 260 -8.19 -20.02 25.78
C GLY A 260 -7.97 -21.45 26.28
N VAL A 261 -8.65 -22.40 25.67
CA VAL A 261 -8.47 -23.83 25.87
C VAL A 261 -8.38 -24.51 24.52
N LYS A 262 -7.30 -25.23 24.24
CA LYS A 262 -7.13 -26.05 23.03
C LYS A 262 -6.65 -27.43 23.46
N ASP A 263 -7.29 -28.48 22.96
CA ASP A 263 -6.98 -29.88 23.28
C ASP A 263 -6.95 -30.18 24.80
N GLY A 264 -7.90 -29.58 25.54
CA GLY A 264 -8.01 -29.72 26.99
C GLY A 264 -6.95 -29.01 27.81
N LYS A 265 -6.06 -28.23 27.19
CA LYS A 265 -5.02 -27.45 27.86
C LYS A 265 -5.34 -25.98 27.83
N ARG A 266 -5.18 -25.32 28.99
CA ARG A 266 -5.24 -23.86 29.09
C ARG A 266 -4.04 -23.24 28.39
N LEU A 267 -4.30 -22.16 27.65
CA LEU A 267 -3.29 -21.37 26.93
C LEU A 267 -3.62 -19.88 27.03
N ASP A 268 -2.63 -19.05 26.88
CA ASP A 268 -2.75 -17.60 26.82
C ASP A 268 -2.22 -17.16 25.43
N TYR A 269 -3.18 -16.87 24.53
CA TYR A 269 -2.94 -16.53 23.15
C TYR A 269 -3.53 -15.16 22.80
N TRP A 270 -3.26 -14.64 21.61
CA TRP A 270 -3.72 -13.32 21.20
C TRP A 270 -5.19 -13.33 20.76
N PRO A 271 -5.93 -12.25 21.03
CA PRO A 271 -7.15 -11.97 20.30
C PRO A 271 -6.82 -11.38 18.93
N VAL A 272 -7.66 -11.69 17.94
CA VAL A 272 -7.74 -11.01 16.66
C VAL A 272 -8.97 -10.13 16.64
N ILE A 273 -8.83 -8.88 16.23
CA ILE A 273 -9.93 -7.93 16.11
C ILE A 273 -10.20 -7.69 14.63
N ILE A 274 -11.41 -7.94 14.20
CA ILE A 274 -11.90 -7.61 12.87
C ILE A 274 -12.38 -6.15 12.89
N ARG A 275 -11.84 -5.33 12.00
CA ARG A 275 -12.25 -3.97 11.75
C ARG A 275 -12.82 -3.85 10.35
N ALA A 276 -14.04 -3.32 10.20
CA ALA A 276 -14.66 -3.01 8.92
C ALA A 276 -15.37 -1.67 9.01
N VAL A 277 -15.17 -0.80 8.02
CA VAL A 277 -15.76 0.55 8.03
C VAL A 277 -16.20 0.97 6.63
N ASN A 278 -17.26 1.78 6.60
CA ASN A 278 -17.70 2.52 5.43
C ASN A 278 -17.58 4.03 5.68
N THR A 279 -17.10 4.74 4.69
CA THR A 279 -16.93 6.19 4.74
C THR A 279 -17.01 6.80 3.34
N VAL A 280 -17.30 8.09 3.28
CA VAL A 280 -17.28 8.91 2.06
C VAL A 280 -16.07 9.84 2.04
N ASP A 281 -15.72 10.37 3.21
CA ASP A 281 -14.74 11.45 3.38
C ASP A 281 -13.54 11.09 4.29
N ALA A 282 -13.51 9.86 4.80
CA ALA A 282 -12.58 9.38 5.82
C ALA A 282 -12.63 10.15 7.16
N MET A 283 -13.45 11.18 7.28
CA MET A 283 -13.65 11.95 8.52
C MET A 283 -14.69 11.30 9.42
N HIS A 284 -15.74 10.73 8.82
CA HIS A 284 -16.83 10.04 9.50
C HIS A 284 -16.93 8.62 8.95
N CYS A 285 -16.90 7.63 9.82
CA CYS A 285 -17.03 6.23 9.44
C CYS A 285 -18.18 5.55 10.18
N THR A 286 -18.91 4.73 9.46
CA THR A 286 -19.89 3.80 10.03
C THR A 286 -19.34 2.38 10.01
N VAL A 287 -19.85 1.55 10.91
CA VAL A 287 -19.50 0.12 10.96
C VAL A 287 -20.59 -0.67 10.23
N PRO A 288 -20.28 -1.41 9.16
CA PRO A 288 -21.26 -2.21 8.44
C PRO A 288 -21.74 -3.38 9.31
N ARG A 289 -23.01 -3.75 9.14
CA ARG A 289 -23.55 -4.98 9.71
C ARG A 289 -23.18 -6.14 8.80
N ILE A 290 -22.21 -6.94 9.25
CA ILE A 290 -21.81 -8.15 8.56
C ILE A 290 -22.74 -9.29 9.00
N ASP A 291 -23.14 -10.13 8.06
CA ASP A 291 -23.92 -11.32 8.36
C ASP A 291 -23.18 -12.19 9.40
N TRP A 292 -23.93 -12.68 10.37
CA TRP A 292 -23.37 -13.47 11.47
C TRP A 292 -22.73 -14.78 10.96
N GLU A 293 -23.31 -15.40 9.95
CA GLU A 293 -22.77 -16.64 9.36
C GLU A 293 -21.38 -16.41 8.72
N ILE A 294 -21.16 -15.23 8.12
CA ILE A 294 -19.86 -14.84 7.55
C ILE A 294 -18.85 -14.63 8.68
N LEU A 295 -19.25 -13.89 9.74
CA LEU A 295 -18.37 -13.65 10.90
C LEU A 295 -18.03 -14.95 11.62
N GLU A 296 -18.98 -15.86 11.76
CA GLU A 296 -18.75 -17.17 12.38
C GLU A 296 -17.79 -18.00 11.54
N LYS A 297 -17.94 -18.02 10.22
CA LYS A 297 -17.04 -18.72 9.32
C LYS A 297 -15.61 -18.19 9.39
N ILE A 298 -15.44 -16.86 9.37
CA ILE A 298 -14.13 -16.21 9.53
C ILE A 298 -13.52 -16.57 10.88
N THR A 299 -14.31 -16.48 11.95
CA THR A 299 -13.88 -16.83 13.31
C THR A 299 -13.39 -18.26 13.41
N ASN A 300 -14.17 -19.22 12.88
CA ASN A 300 -13.81 -20.63 12.88
C ASN A 300 -12.52 -20.88 12.10
N ARG A 301 -12.35 -20.25 10.93
CA ARG A 301 -11.13 -20.36 10.15
C ARG A 301 -9.92 -19.80 10.90
N ILE A 302 -10.03 -18.56 11.44
CA ILE A 302 -8.93 -17.93 12.19
C ILE A 302 -8.50 -18.79 13.38
N LEU A 303 -9.45 -19.30 14.18
CA LEU A 303 -9.15 -20.10 15.36
C LEU A 303 -8.51 -21.47 15.03
N ASN A 304 -8.81 -22.04 13.86
CA ASN A 304 -8.30 -23.35 13.45
C ASN A 304 -7.02 -23.25 12.61
N GLU A 305 -6.87 -22.21 11.78
CA GLU A 305 -5.81 -22.10 10.78
C GLU A 305 -4.65 -21.19 11.25
N VAL A 306 -4.89 -20.28 12.24
CA VAL A 306 -3.89 -19.33 12.69
C VAL A 306 -3.34 -19.71 14.05
N ASP A 307 -2.06 -19.99 14.12
CA ASP A 307 -1.39 -20.31 15.38
C ASP A 307 -1.30 -19.08 16.30
N GLY A 308 -1.37 -19.33 17.60
CA GLY A 308 -1.25 -18.26 18.62
C GLY A 308 -2.52 -17.42 18.82
N VAL A 309 -3.64 -17.77 18.18
CA VAL A 309 -4.92 -17.06 18.31
C VAL A 309 -5.94 -17.91 19.06
N CYS A 310 -6.64 -17.30 20.03
CA CYS A 310 -7.69 -17.98 20.82
C CYS A 310 -9.01 -17.23 20.90
N ARG A 311 -9.11 -16.05 20.28
CA ARG A 311 -10.30 -15.22 20.33
C ARG A 311 -10.41 -14.33 19.09
N VAL A 312 -11.63 -14.13 18.62
CA VAL A 312 -11.92 -13.17 17.54
C VAL A 312 -12.97 -12.20 18.06
N CYS A 313 -12.76 -10.91 17.84
CA CYS A 313 -13.67 -9.82 18.23
C CYS A 313 -14.03 -9.01 16.98
N TYR A 314 -15.20 -8.35 16.99
CA TYR A 314 -15.59 -7.40 15.96
C TYR A 314 -15.65 -5.98 16.56
N ASP A 315 -14.88 -5.05 16.00
CA ASP A 315 -14.87 -3.66 16.48
C ASP A 315 -16.06 -2.89 15.89
N MET A 316 -16.99 -2.52 16.77
CA MET A 316 -18.23 -1.81 16.43
C MET A 316 -18.13 -0.28 16.58
N SER A 317 -16.93 0.26 16.80
CA SER A 317 -16.74 1.68 17.11
C SER A 317 -16.76 2.54 15.85
N PRO A 318 -17.64 3.57 15.72
CA PRO A 318 -17.63 4.49 14.59
C PRO A 318 -16.53 5.56 14.75
N LYS A 319 -16.21 6.25 13.64
CA LYS A 319 -15.42 7.49 13.67
C LYS A 319 -16.36 8.69 13.49
N PRO A 320 -16.33 9.74 14.36
CA PRO A 320 -15.71 9.70 15.68
C PRO A 320 -16.49 8.79 16.63
N ILE A 321 -16.04 8.30 17.76
CA ILE A 321 -14.86 8.70 18.58
C ILE A 321 -13.62 7.89 18.20
N ALA A 322 -13.78 6.65 17.72
CA ALA A 322 -12.66 5.85 17.29
C ALA A 322 -12.01 6.43 16.03
N THR A 323 -10.88 5.87 15.64
CA THR A 323 -10.20 6.11 14.36
C THR A 323 -10.45 4.95 13.40
N ILE A 324 -10.01 5.04 12.14
CA ILE A 324 -10.07 3.93 11.20
C ILE A 324 -9.03 2.88 11.60
N GLU A 325 -7.75 3.27 11.60
CA GLU A 325 -6.67 2.42 12.11
C GLU A 325 -6.62 2.46 13.64
N TRP A 326 -6.02 1.46 14.26
CA TRP A 326 -5.91 1.36 15.71
C TRP A 326 -4.69 2.11 16.27
N GLU A 327 -3.67 2.32 15.44
CA GLU A 327 -2.47 3.11 15.75
C GLU A 327 -2.15 4.13 14.64
#